data_6682280287f248346224ae431e500266
#
_entry.id   6682280287f248346224ae431e500266
#
_cell.length_a   1.000
_cell.length_b   1.000
_cell.length_c   1.000
_cell.angle_alpha   90.00
_cell.angle_beta   90.00
_cell.angle_gamma   90.00
#
_symmetry.space_group_name_H-M   'P 1'
#
loop_
_entity.id
_entity.type
_entity.pdbx_description
1 polymer ?
#
loop_
_entity_poly.entity_id
_entity_poly.type
_entity_poly.pdbx_seq_one_letter_code
_entity_poly.pdbx_strand_id
1 'polypeptide(L)'
;VTLAELQNVLRQHLAELRTFGVQKLYVAGSVARGEARPGSDVDFVVELERYTLRDFVGLKLALEDWLGVAVDLTTLRSLKPQLRKELEGDLRRVA
;
A
#
# COMPACT_ATOMS: atom_id res chain seq x y z
N VAL A 1 -10.16 8.11 3.32
CA VAL A 1 -8.74 8.37 3.60
C VAL A 1 -8.14 9.19 2.46
N THR A 2 -7.56 10.32 2.77
CA THR A 2 -6.81 11.11 1.79
C THR A 2 -5.36 10.64 1.73
N LEU A 3 -4.65 11.00 0.66
CA LEU A 3 -3.23 10.69 0.52
C LEU A 3 -2.42 11.28 1.69
N ALA A 4 -2.73 12.51 2.11
CA ALA A 4 -2.04 13.17 3.20
C ALA A 4 -2.27 12.46 4.55
N GLU A 5 -3.50 12.06 4.83
CA GLU A 5 -3.83 11.28 6.05
C GLU A 5 -3.10 9.96 6.06
N LEU A 6 -3.11 9.25 4.94
CA LEU A 6 -2.44 7.97 4.76
C LEU A 6 -0.93 8.09 4.99
N GLN A 7 -0.29 9.08 4.37
CA GLN A 7 1.14 9.33 4.55
C GLN A 7 1.48 9.64 6.00
N ASN A 8 0.65 10.40 6.69
CA ASN A 8 0.87 10.74 8.09
C ASN A 8 0.79 9.50 8.99
N VAL A 9 -0.20 8.63 8.77
CA VAL A 9 -0.35 7.37 9.50
C VAL A 9 0.85 6.47 9.28
N LEU A 10 1.26 6.28 8.03
CA LEU A 10 2.39 5.40 7.69
C LEU A 10 3.71 5.92 8.28
N ARG A 11 3.87 7.23 8.36
CA ARG A 11 5.06 7.83 8.95
C ARG A 11 5.22 7.45 10.43
N GLN A 12 4.12 7.24 11.13
CA GLN A 12 4.10 6.82 12.53
C GLN A 12 4.42 5.34 12.71
N HIS A 13 4.36 4.54 11.63
CA HIS A 13 4.53 3.09 11.66
C HIS A 13 5.69 2.58 10.80
N LEU A 14 6.70 3.43 10.55
CA LEU A 14 7.84 3.04 9.71
C LEU A 14 8.61 1.85 10.27
N ALA A 15 8.75 1.76 11.61
CA ALA A 15 9.44 0.65 12.23
C ALA A 15 8.70 -0.66 12.01
N GLU A 16 7.38 -0.65 12.13
CA GLU A 16 6.54 -1.82 11.90
C GLU A 16 6.57 -2.25 10.43
N LEU A 17 6.58 -1.30 9.51
CA LEU A 17 6.72 -1.61 8.08
C LEU A 17 8.03 -2.35 7.80
N ARG A 18 9.12 -1.95 8.46
CA ARG A 18 10.40 -2.64 8.34
C ARG A 18 10.36 -4.07 8.87
N THR A 19 9.61 -4.31 9.94
CA THR A 19 9.48 -5.67 10.48
C THR A 19 8.78 -6.63 9.53
N PHE A 20 7.91 -6.11 8.65
CA PHE A 20 7.30 -6.90 7.59
C PHE A 20 8.19 -7.03 6.34
N GLY A 21 9.37 -6.43 6.35
CA GLY A 21 10.28 -6.48 5.23
C GLY A 21 9.90 -5.55 4.08
N VAL A 22 9.16 -4.48 4.35
CA VAL A 22 8.75 -3.52 3.32
C VAL A 22 9.96 -2.72 2.86
N GLN A 23 10.27 -2.82 1.57
CA GLN A 23 11.29 -1.99 0.92
C GLN A 23 10.68 -0.73 0.34
N LYS A 24 9.57 -0.90 -0.39
CA LYS A 24 8.82 0.20 -0.99
C LYS A 24 7.34 -0.08 -0.90
N LEU A 25 6.57 0.92 -0.52
CA LEU A 25 5.11 0.83 -0.47
C LEU A 25 4.52 1.95 -1.31
N TYR A 26 3.62 1.58 -2.20
CA TYR A 26 2.93 2.51 -3.09
C TYR A 26 1.43 2.45 -2.82
N VAL A 27 0.76 3.56 -3.01
CA VAL A 27 -0.70 3.61 -3.08
C VAL A 27 -1.09 3.80 -4.54
N ALA A 28 -2.19 3.15 -4.94
CA ALA A 28 -2.72 3.21 -6.29
C ALA A 28 -4.20 3.60 -6.26
N GLY A 29 -4.81 3.70 -7.43
CA GLY A 29 -6.24 3.92 -7.56
C GLY A 29 -6.71 5.28 -7.11
N SER A 30 -7.92 5.34 -6.53
CA SER A 30 -8.59 6.59 -6.22
C SER A 30 -7.84 7.45 -5.20
N VAL A 31 -7.21 6.84 -4.19
CA VAL A 31 -6.43 7.58 -3.20
C VAL A 31 -5.24 8.28 -3.85
N ALA A 32 -4.52 7.56 -4.72
CA ALA A 32 -3.37 8.13 -5.44
C ALA A 32 -3.76 9.32 -6.31
N ARG A 33 -4.96 9.27 -6.90
CA ARG A 33 -5.50 10.33 -7.76
C ARG A 33 -6.20 11.45 -7.00
N GLY A 34 -6.34 11.33 -5.68
CA GLY A 34 -7.07 12.30 -4.87
C GLY A 34 -8.60 12.24 -5.04
N GLU A 35 -9.10 11.10 -5.50
CA GLU A 35 -10.53 10.88 -5.78
C GLU A 35 -11.21 9.97 -4.77
N ALA A 36 -10.52 9.58 -3.70
CA ALA A 36 -11.05 8.65 -2.72
C ALA A 36 -12.25 9.23 -1.98
N ARG A 37 -13.27 8.39 -1.83
CA ARG A 37 -14.46 8.72 -1.05
C ARG A 37 -14.30 8.16 0.38
N PRO A 38 -14.97 8.77 1.39
CA PRO A 38 -14.95 8.19 2.74
C PRO A 38 -15.40 6.73 2.72
N GLY A 39 -14.65 5.87 3.38
CA GLY A 39 -14.97 4.44 3.49
C GLY A 39 -14.61 3.60 2.27
N SER A 40 -14.06 4.18 1.20
CA SER A 40 -13.61 3.38 0.06
C SER A 40 -12.33 2.61 0.40
N ASP A 41 -12.14 1.45 -0.27
CA ASP A 41 -10.96 0.61 -0.11
C ASP A 41 -9.71 1.35 -0.57
N VAL A 42 -8.58 1.02 0.03
CA VAL A 42 -7.29 1.57 -0.36
C VAL A 42 -6.49 0.49 -1.08
N ASP A 43 -6.00 0.81 -2.27
CA ASP A 43 -5.19 -0.09 -3.08
C ASP A 43 -3.71 0.20 -2.83
N PHE A 44 -2.99 -0.80 -2.33
CA PHE A 44 -1.54 -0.72 -2.12
C PHE A 44 -0.80 -1.68 -3.02
N VAL A 45 0.39 -1.27 -3.44
CA VAL A 45 1.36 -2.13 -4.11
C VAL A 45 2.64 -2.10 -3.27
N VAL A 46 3.16 -3.27 -2.92
CA VAL A 46 4.32 -3.38 -2.04
C VAL A 46 5.47 -4.13 -2.69
N GLU A 47 6.68 -3.67 -2.43
CA GLU A 47 7.92 -4.40 -2.70
C GLU A 47 8.48 -4.86 -1.36
N LEU A 48 8.54 -6.18 -1.17
CA LEU A 48 9.04 -6.79 0.04
C LEU A 48 10.46 -7.33 -0.17
N GLU A 49 11.28 -7.30 0.87
CA GLU A 49 12.61 -7.93 0.86
C GLU A 49 12.48 -9.43 0.65
N ARG A 50 11.51 -10.06 1.32
CA ARG A 50 11.18 -11.47 1.17
C ARG A 50 9.67 -11.61 1.00
N TYR A 51 9.25 -12.39 0.02
CA TYR A 51 7.83 -12.60 -0.27
C TYR A 51 7.31 -13.83 0.47
N THR A 52 7.00 -13.66 1.74
CA THR A 52 6.37 -14.69 2.55
C THR A 52 4.90 -14.37 2.77
N LEU A 53 4.08 -15.42 2.85
CA LEU A 53 2.65 -15.25 3.12
C LEU A 53 2.43 -14.58 4.49
N ARG A 54 3.24 -14.94 5.48
CA ARG A 54 3.17 -14.35 6.82
C ARG A 54 3.34 -12.85 6.79
N ASP A 55 4.37 -12.35 6.11
CA ASP A 55 4.64 -10.91 6.03
C ASP A 55 3.58 -10.20 5.20
N PHE A 56 3.16 -10.81 4.10
CA PHE A 56 2.14 -10.24 3.22
C PHE A 56 0.81 -10.07 3.95
N VAL A 57 0.31 -11.12 4.58
CA VAL A 57 -0.95 -11.08 5.32
C VAL A 57 -0.84 -10.18 6.54
N GLY A 58 0.28 -10.25 7.27
CA GLY A 58 0.52 -9.40 8.43
C GLY A 58 0.51 -7.92 8.06
N LEU A 59 1.15 -7.56 6.95
CA LEU A 59 1.16 -6.18 6.44
C LEU A 59 -0.24 -5.71 6.07
N LYS A 60 -1.01 -6.54 5.35
CA LYS A 60 -2.38 -6.21 4.98
C LYS A 60 -3.23 -5.90 6.20
N LEU A 61 -3.19 -6.79 7.20
CA LEU A 61 -3.97 -6.62 8.42
C LEU A 61 -3.53 -5.39 9.22
N ALA A 62 -2.23 -5.12 9.29
CA ALA A 62 -1.70 -3.94 9.95
C ALA A 62 -2.17 -2.66 9.27
N LEU A 63 -2.12 -2.60 7.94
CA LEU A 63 -2.58 -1.44 7.19
C LEU A 63 -4.07 -1.20 7.42
N GLU A 64 -4.88 -2.25 7.42
CA GLU A 64 -6.32 -2.14 7.70
C GLU A 64 -6.57 -1.62 9.12
N ASP A 65 -5.81 -2.11 10.08
CA ASP A 65 -5.92 -1.68 11.48
C ASP A 65 -5.54 -0.20 11.64
N TRP A 66 -4.43 0.21 11.05
CA TRP A 66 -3.95 1.59 11.16
C TRP A 66 -4.85 2.60 10.45
N LEU A 67 -5.41 2.22 9.30
CA LEU A 67 -6.20 3.12 8.46
C LEU A 67 -7.70 3.04 8.73
N GLY A 68 -8.17 1.95 9.34
CA GLY A 68 -9.59 1.76 9.64
C GLY A 68 -10.46 1.53 8.40
N VAL A 69 -9.86 1.10 7.29
CA VAL A 69 -10.56 0.80 6.04
C VAL A 69 -10.04 -0.50 5.45
N ALA A 70 -10.81 -1.11 4.55
CA ALA A 70 -10.34 -2.30 3.84
C ALA A 70 -9.17 -1.95 2.93
N VAL A 71 -8.21 -2.87 2.85
CA VAL A 71 -6.99 -2.70 2.04
C VAL A 71 -6.90 -3.82 1.02
N ASP A 72 -6.67 -3.45 -0.23
CA ASP A 72 -6.33 -4.38 -1.29
C ASP A 72 -4.82 -4.29 -1.50
N LEU A 73 -4.09 -5.34 -1.13
CA LEU A 73 -2.64 -5.37 -1.17
C LEU A 73 -2.15 -6.31 -2.27
N THR A 74 -1.31 -5.79 -3.14
CA THR A 74 -0.69 -6.53 -4.24
C THR A 74 0.82 -6.33 -4.16
N THR A 75 1.59 -7.37 -4.53
CA THR A 75 3.04 -7.24 -4.63
C THR A 75 3.43 -6.68 -5.99
N LEU A 76 4.48 -5.85 -6.02
CA LEU A 76 4.97 -5.27 -7.27
C LEU A 76 5.41 -6.36 -8.25
N ARG A 77 6.02 -7.43 -7.76
CA ARG A 77 6.50 -8.55 -8.59
C ARG A 77 5.37 -9.36 -9.24
N SER A 78 4.18 -9.36 -8.64
CA SER A 78 3.04 -10.12 -9.18
C SER A 78 2.29 -9.35 -10.27
N LEU A 79 2.57 -8.07 -10.44
CA LEU A 79 1.98 -7.28 -11.52
C LEU A 79 2.59 -7.68 -12.86
N LYS A 80 1.72 -8.00 -13.82
CA LYS A 80 2.16 -8.25 -15.19
C LYS A 80 2.76 -6.98 -15.78
N PRO A 81 3.78 -7.09 -16.67
CA PRO A 81 4.44 -5.91 -17.24
C PRO A 81 3.49 -4.89 -17.86
N GLN A 82 2.41 -5.34 -18.48
CA GLN A 82 1.41 -4.46 -19.10
C GLN A 82 0.66 -3.65 -18.04
N LEU A 83 0.20 -4.32 -16.97
CA LEU A 83 -0.48 -3.66 -15.85
C LEU A 83 0.46 -2.72 -15.11
N ARG A 84 1.73 -3.13 -14.95
CA ARG A 84 2.75 -2.30 -14.31
C ARG A 84 2.93 -0.99 -15.05
N LYS A 85 2.98 -1.02 -16.39
CA LYS A 85 3.07 0.19 -17.21
C LYS A 85 1.86 1.09 -17.06
N GLU A 86 0.66 0.50 -17.07
CA GLU A 86 -0.58 1.26 -16.91
C GLU A 86 -0.67 1.92 -15.54
N LEU A 87 -0.20 1.24 -14.49
CA LEU A 87 -0.27 1.74 -13.12
C LEU A 87 0.87 2.69 -12.75
N GLU A 88 1.99 2.68 -13.48
CA GLU A 88 3.15 3.53 -13.16
C GLU A 88 2.79 5.01 -13.03
N GLY A 89 1.86 5.49 -13.85
CA GLY A 89 1.38 6.88 -13.78
C GLY A 89 0.52 7.16 -12.56
N ASP A 90 -0.10 6.13 -11.98
CA ASP A 90 -1.03 6.27 -10.85
C ASP A 90 -0.41 5.86 -9.50
N LEU A 91 0.77 5.24 -9.52
CA LEU A 91 1.43 4.84 -8.27
C LEU A 91 2.06 6.03 -7.59
N ARG A 92 1.81 6.16 -6.28
CA ARG A 92 2.44 7.15 -5.42
C ARG A 92 3.17 6.43 -4.30
N ARG A 93 4.48 6.60 -4.23
CA ARG A 93 5.26 6.01 -3.14
C ARG A 93 4.93 6.70 -1.83
N VAL A 94 4.59 5.90 -0.81
CA VAL A 94 4.20 6.42 0.52
C VAL A 94 5.11 5.92 1.65
N ALA A 95 5.96 4.95 1.35
CA ALA A 95 6.97 4.51 2.30
C ALA A 95 8.18 3.86 1.62
#